data_dcb5460477b84a8927ffd0882477146f
#
_entry.id   dcb5460477b84a8927ffd0882477146f
#
_cell.length_a   1.000
_cell.length_b   1.000
_cell.length_c   1.000
_cell.angle_alpha   90.00
_cell.angle_beta   90.00
_cell.angle_gamma   90.00
#
_symmetry.space_group_name_H-M   'P 1'
#
loop_
_entity.id
_entity.type
_entity.pdbx_description
1 polymer ?
#
loop_
_entity_poly.entity_id
_entity_poly.type
_entity_poly.pdbx_seq_one_letter_code
_entity_poly.pdbx_strand_id
1 'polypeptide(L)'
;PARRLYPGDIVEIAPDIVHWHGAAPDSWFAHIAITTNPKTNAAVWLDPVSDEQYSKATSESENHYAETNKVLTDREQAIVAIASYTGKGDLEHLKPALAEALEAGMTINEINEVLIHAYAYCGFPRSLRAIQTFMQVVDERKANGMNDPVGREASAIKDSNSRYERGRDVLAEISGVPTDAPKAGYAVFAPTIERFLKEHLFADLFE
;
A
#
# COMPACT_ATOMS: atom_id res chain seq x y z
N PRO A 1 -7.09 -25.16 6.49
CA PRO A 1 -6.96 -24.62 7.85
C PRO A 1 -7.34 -23.15 7.87
N ALA A 2 -7.97 -22.68 8.94
CA ALA A 2 -8.23 -21.27 9.13
C ALA A 2 -6.96 -20.55 9.61
N ARG A 3 -6.83 -19.28 9.24
CA ARG A 3 -5.71 -18.43 9.65
C ARG A 3 -6.26 -17.10 10.17
N ARG A 4 -5.84 -16.70 11.36
CA ARG A 4 -6.11 -15.35 11.86
C ARG A 4 -5.28 -14.33 11.10
N LEU A 5 -5.90 -13.21 10.75
CA LEU A 5 -5.24 -12.09 10.08
C LEU A 5 -5.25 -10.88 11.01
N TYR A 6 -4.21 -10.07 10.94
CA TYR A 6 -4.04 -8.84 11.70
C TYR A 6 -4.00 -7.63 10.76
N PRO A 7 -4.18 -6.43 11.26
CA PRO A 7 -4.00 -5.22 10.47
C PRO A 7 -2.63 -5.19 9.80
N GLY A 8 -2.62 -5.03 8.47
CA GLY A 8 -1.41 -5.06 7.65
C GLY A 8 -1.09 -6.41 6.99
N ASP A 9 -1.77 -7.49 7.36
CA ASP A 9 -1.57 -8.78 6.69
C ASP A 9 -2.03 -8.71 5.23
N ILE A 10 -1.24 -9.35 4.37
CA ILE A 10 -1.55 -9.57 2.96
C ILE A 10 -1.70 -11.06 2.72
N VAL A 11 -2.77 -11.42 2.01
CA VAL A 11 -3.04 -12.81 1.62
C VAL A 11 -3.20 -12.88 0.12
N GLU A 12 -2.37 -13.67 -0.52
CA GLU A 12 -2.54 -14.05 -1.91
C GLU A 12 -3.41 -15.30 -1.98
N ILE A 13 -4.45 -15.24 -2.81
CA ILE A 13 -5.37 -16.35 -3.05
C ILE A 13 -5.19 -16.78 -4.50
N ALA A 14 -4.68 -17.99 -4.70
CA ALA A 14 -4.50 -18.55 -6.04
C ALA A 14 -5.85 -18.74 -6.75
N PRO A 15 -5.86 -18.75 -8.09
CA PRO A 15 -7.07 -19.08 -8.87
C PRO A 15 -7.72 -20.39 -8.40
N ASP A 16 -9.04 -20.46 -8.51
CA ASP A 16 -9.87 -21.65 -8.22
C ASP A 16 -9.82 -22.15 -6.76
N ILE A 17 -9.31 -21.32 -5.82
CA ILE A 17 -9.31 -21.66 -4.41
C ILE A 17 -10.63 -21.23 -3.76
N VAL A 18 -11.36 -22.22 -3.24
CA VAL A 18 -12.53 -21.98 -2.39
C VAL A 18 -12.06 -21.51 -1.01
N HIS A 19 -12.47 -20.31 -0.63
CA HIS A 19 -12.08 -19.69 0.64
C HIS A 19 -13.21 -18.83 1.19
N TRP A 20 -13.08 -18.46 2.43
CA TRP A 20 -13.91 -17.45 3.06
C TRP A 20 -13.05 -16.55 3.97
N HIS A 21 -13.53 -15.37 4.27
CA HIS A 21 -12.95 -14.44 5.22
C HIS A 21 -14.05 -13.72 5.99
N GLY A 22 -13.75 -13.33 7.22
CA GLY A 22 -14.72 -12.68 8.10
C GLY A 22 -14.08 -12.16 9.38
N ALA A 23 -14.88 -11.45 10.18
CA ALA A 23 -14.47 -10.94 11.48
C ALA A 23 -14.13 -12.07 12.45
N ALA A 24 -13.21 -11.83 13.39
CA ALA A 24 -13.10 -12.67 14.58
C ALA A 24 -14.30 -12.42 15.52
N PRO A 25 -14.61 -13.32 16.48
CA PRO A 25 -15.80 -13.21 17.32
C PRO A 25 -15.91 -11.90 18.10
N ASP A 26 -14.78 -11.28 18.40
CA ASP A 26 -14.63 -10.11 19.27
C ASP A 26 -14.23 -8.83 18.52
N SER A 27 -14.21 -8.84 17.19
CA SER A 27 -13.68 -7.71 16.43
C SER A 27 -14.44 -7.44 15.12
N TRP A 28 -14.22 -6.25 14.58
CA TRP A 28 -14.63 -5.89 13.23
C TRP A 28 -13.58 -6.34 12.21
N PHE A 29 -14.02 -6.55 10.98
CA PHE A 29 -13.17 -6.92 9.87
C PHE A 29 -13.40 -5.99 8.69
N ALA A 30 -12.29 -5.47 8.14
CA ALA A 30 -12.28 -4.73 6.89
C ALA A 30 -11.05 -5.14 6.08
N HIS A 31 -11.20 -5.26 4.78
CA HIS A 31 -10.10 -5.61 3.89
C HIS A 31 -10.22 -4.89 2.55
N ILE A 32 -9.11 -4.84 1.83
CA ILE A 32 -9.06 -4.39 0.44
C ILE A 32 -8.83 -5.62 -0.42
N ALA A 33 -9.75 -5.91 -1.33
CA ALA A 33 -9.56 -6.95 -2.33
C ALA A 33 -8.94 -6.34 -3.60
N ILE A 34 -7.81 -6.89 -4.02
CA ILE A 34 -7.15 -6.52 -5.28
C ILE A 34 -7.31 -7.70 -6.23
N THR A 35 -7.99 -7.47 -7.35
CA THR A 35 -8.23 -8.50 -8.36
C THR A 35 -7.41 -8.17 -9.60
N THR A 36 -6.56 -9.10 -10.01
CA THR A 36 -5.83 -9.01 -11.28
C THR A 36 -6.70 -9.56 -12.42
N ASN A 37 -6.53 -9.03 -13.63
CA ASN A 37 -7.26 -9.45 -14.84
C ASN A 37 -8.80 -9.41 -14.69
N PRO A 38 -9.42 -8.24 -14.47
CA PRO A 38 -10.85 -8.12 -14.19
C PRO A 38 -11.75 -8.62 -15.33
N LYS A 39 -11.21 -8.80 -16.55
CA LYS A 39 -11.96 -9.35 -17.68
C LYS A 39 -12.14 -10.87 -17.63
N THR A 40 -11.28 -11.57 -16.92
CA THR A 40 -11.27 -13.05 -16.86
C THR A 40 -11.43 -13.59 -15.45
N ASN A 41 -11.32 -12.75 -14.44
CA ASN A 41 -11.43 -13.13 -13.03
C ASN A 41 -12.85 -12.84 -12.53
N ALA A 42 -13.57 -13.90 -12.18
CA ALA A 42 -14.93 -13.83 -11.63
C ALA A 42 -14.98 -14.57 -10.31
N ALA A 43 -15.53 -13.95 -9.28
CA ALA A 43 -15.84 -14.63 -8.03
C ALA A 43 -17.17 -15.38 -8.16
N VAL A 44 -17.18 -16.65 -7.79
CA VAL A 44 -18.41 -17.45 -7.65
C VAL A 44 -18.74 -17.53 -6.17
N TRP A 45 -19.83 -16.89 -5.77
CA TRP A 45 -20.31 -16.94 -4.39
C TRP A 45 -20.99 -18.26 -4.10
N LEU A 46 -20.53 -18.93 -3.06
CA LEU A 46 -21.09 -20.17 -2.55
C LEU A 46 -22.02 -19.90 -1.36
N ASP A 47 -22.53 -20.98 -0.75
CA ASP A 47 -23.37 -20.88 0.44
C ASP A 47 -22.63 -20.18 1.59
N PRO A 48 -23.34 -19.47 2.47
CA PRO A 48 -22.76 -18.86 3.67
C PRO A 48 -22.05 -19.90 4.55
N VAL A 49 -20.97 -19.48 5.19
CA VAL A 49 -20.26 -20.30 6.18
C VAL A 49 -21.20 -20.60 7.35
N SER A 50 -21.33 -21.87 7.73
CA SER A 50 -22.16 -22.26 8.87
C SER A 50 -21.50 -21.86 10.20
N ASP A 51 -22.33 -21.71 11.24
CA ASP A 51 -21.87 -21.42 12.61
C ASP A 51 -20.86 -22.48 13.12
N GLU A 52 -21.06 -23.75 12.73
CA GLU A 52 -20.14 -24.82 13.08
C GLU A 52 -18.77 -24.67 12.39
N GLN A 53 -18.77 -24.36 11.09
CA GLN A 53 -17.55 -24.10 10.33
C GLN A 53 -16.80 -22.87 10.87
N TYR A 54 -17.55 -21.81 11.19
CA TYR A 54 -16.98 -20.60 11.76
C TYR A 54 -16.38 -20.86 13.15
N SER A 55 -17.11 -21.52 14.05
CA SER A 55 -16.65 -21.84 15.41
C SER A 55 -15.41 -22.72 15.39
N LYS A 56 -15.38 -23.73 14.52
CA LYS A 56 -14.20 -24.59 14.34
C LYS A 56 -13.00 -23.79 13.84
N ALA A 57 -13.19 -22.94 12.85
CA ALA A 57 -12.10 -22.12 12.28
C ALA A 57 -11.52 -21.15 13.31
N THR A 58 -12.35 -20.51 14.14
CA THR A 58 -11.89 -19.57 15.16
C THR A 58 -11.21 -20.23 16.34
N SER A 59 -11.57 -21.47 16.69
CA SER A 59 -10.89 -22.24 17.76
C SER A 59 -9.55 -22.84 17.32
N GLU A 60 -9.39 -23.17 16.04
CA GLU A 60 -8.13 -23.74 15.51
C GLU A 60 -7.07 -22.65 15.22
N SER A 61 -7.48 -21.41 15.05
CA SER A 61 -6.58 -20.31 14.64
C SER A 61 -5.63 -19.83 15.73
N GLU A 62 -5.88 -20.15 16.99
CA GLU A 62 -5.02 -19.72 18.10
C GLU A 62 -3.65 -20.43 18.15
N ASN A 63 -3.54 -21.62 17.55
CA ASN A 63 -2.35 -22.46 17.67
C ASN A 63 -1.36 -22.45 16.49
N HIS A 64 -1.66 -21.76 15.40
CA HIS A 64 -0.87 -21.88 14.15
C HIS A 64 -0.04 -20.66 13.77
N TYR A 65 0.02 -19.65 14.64
CA TYR A 65 0.56 -18.34 14.27
C TYR A 65 2.08 -18.20 14.37
N ALA A 66 2.77 -19.16 14.95
CA ALA A 66 4.19 -18.99 15.28
C ALA A 66 5.18 -19.35 14.15
N GLU A 67 4.78 -20.05 13.09
CA GLU A 67 5.78 -20.71 12.22
C GLU A 67 5.59 -20.59 10.69
N THR A 68 4.59 -19.94 10.13
CA THR A 68 4.39 -19.99 8.68
C THR A 68 4.52 -18.66 7.97
N ASN A 69 5.67 -18.51 7.31
CA ASN A 69 5.91 -17.64 6.16
C ASN A 69 5.62 -16.14 6.36
N LYS A 70 6.62 -15.39 6.78
CA LYS A 70 6.72 -13.97 6.44
C LYS A 70 6.79 -13.85 4.90
N VAL A 71 5.64 -13.66 4.26
CA VAL A 71 5.57 -13.38 2.81
C VAL A 71 6.22 -12.03 2.53
N LEU A 72 6.09 -11.07 3.46
CA LEU A 72 6.73 -9.76 3.39
C LEU A 72 7.93 -9.68 4.32
N THR A 73 8.98 -9.06 3.86
CA THR A 73 10.12 -8.65 4.69
C THR A 73 9.69 -7.63 5.74
N ASP A 74 10.49 -7.44 6.79
CA ASP A 74 10.20 -6.44 7.83
C ASP A 74 10.06 -5.02 7.24
N ARG A 75 10.84 -4.70 6.20
CA ARG A 75 10.75 -3.43 5.47
C ARG A 75 9.43 -3.29 4.71
N GLU A 76 8.99 -4.31 4.02
CA GLU A 76 7.71 -4.30 3.30
C GLU A 76 6.53 -4.21 4.26
N GLN A 77 6.58 -4.89 5.40
CA GLN A 77 5.58 -4.76 6.47
C GLN A 77 5.53 -3.33 7.02
N ALA A 78 6.69 -2.70 7.22
CA ALA A 78 6.77 -1.31 7.65
C ALA A 78 6.14 -0.35 6.63
N ILE A 79 6.39 -0.54 5.33
CA ILE A 79 5.75 0.25 4.26
C ILE A 79 4.23 0.13 4.32
N VAL A 80 3.69 -1.08 4.47
CA VAL A 80 2.25 -1.33 4.59
C VAL A 80 1.65 -0.62 5.79
N ALA A 81 2.30 -0.70 6.96
CA ALA A 81 1.85 -0.04 8.19
C ALA A 81 1.84 1.48 8.04
N ILE A 82 2.94 2.07 7.56
CA ILE A 82 3.06 3.51 7.31
C ILE A 82 1.99 3.99 6.33
N ALA A 83 1.82 3.32 5.19
CA ALA A 83 0.84 3.69 4.18
C ALA A 83 -0.59 3.61 4.72
N SER A 84 -0.92 2.54 5.47
CA SER A 84 -2.25 2.33 6.07
C SER A 84 -2.59 3.43 7.09
N TYR A 85 -1.69 3.72 8.05
CA TYR A 85 -1.93 4.74 9.07
C TYR A 85 -1.96 6.14 8.47
N THR A 86 -1.11 6.42 7.48
CA THR A 86 -1.15 7.68 6.72
C THR A 86 -2.50 7.84 6.01
N GLY A 87 -2.94 6.82 5.26
CA GLY A 87 -4.20 6.82 4.55
C GLY A 87 -5.42 6.98 5.45
N LYS A 88 -5.40 6.38 6.63
CA LYS A 88 -6.43 6.52 7.67
C LYS A 88 -6.35 7.89 8.39
N GLY A 89 -5.17 8.50 8.45
CA GLY A 89 -4.91 9.72 9.25
C GLY A 89 -4.70 9.43 10.73
N ASP A 90 -4.30 8.22 11.06
CA ASP A 90 -4.09 7.71 12.41
C ASP A 90 -2.65 7.99 12.87
N LEU A 91 -2.42 9.21 13.35
CA LEU A 91 -1.08 9.67 13.73
C LEU A 91 -0.55 9.01 15.01
N GLU A 92 -1.45 8.54 15.88
CA GLU A 92 -1.09 7.86 17.11
C GLU A 92 -0.36 6.53 16.82
N HIS A 93 -0.90 5.73 15.89
CA HIS A 93 -0.26 4.48 15.47
C HIS A 93 0.83 4.70 14.41
N LEU A 94 0.74 5.76 13.62
CA LEU A 94 1.78 6.10 12.64
C LEU A 94 3.12 6.39 13.30
N LYS A 95 3.13 7.13 14.43
CA LYS A 95 4.37 7.54 15.08
C LYS A 95 5.26 6.35 15.49
N PRO A 96 4.78 5.34 16.23
CA PRO A 96 5.59 4.15 16.51
C PRO A 96 5.95 3.36 15.24
N ALA A 97 5.05 3.22 14.27
CA ALA A 97 5.35 2.51 13.03
C ALA A 97 6.49 3.13 12.21
N LEU A 98 6.63 4.46 12.24
CA LEU A 98 7.76 5.17 11.62
C LEU A 98 9.09 4.87 12.34
N ALA A 99 9.08 4.78 13.67
CA ALA A 99 10.27 4.39 14.42
C ALA A 99 10.67 2.93 14.15
N GLU A 100 9.69 2.03 14.13
CA GLU A 100 9.89 0.60 13.80
C GLU A 100 10.44 0.41 12.37
N ALA A 101 10.00 1.24 11.42
CA ALA A 101 10.54 1.22 10.06
C ALA A 101 12.03 1.56 9.99
N LEU A 102 12.48 2.56 10.76
CA LEU A 102 13.90 2.89 10.88
C LEU A 102 14.68 1.73 11.53
N GLU A 103 14.11 1.07 12.53
CA GLU A 103 14.69 -0.12 13.17
C GLU A 103 14.74 -1.34 12.23
N ALA A 104 13.76 -1.47 11.34
CA ALA A 104 13.77 -2.45 10.26
C ALA A 104 14.80 -2.15 9.15
N GLY A 105 15.59 -1.08 9.31
CA GLY A 105 16.66 -0.69 8.40
C GLY A 105 16.21 0.14 7.19
N MET A 106 15.01 0.72 7.22
CA MET A 106 14.64 1.74 6.25
C MET A 106 15.41 3.05 6.51
N THR A 107 15.71 3.75 5.46
CA THR A 107 16.36 5.06 5.55
C THR A 107 15.32 6.19 5.62
N ILE A 108 15.75 7.36 6.07
CA ILE A 108 14.91 8.55 6.15
C ILE A 108 14.31 8.87 4.77
N ASN A 109 15.10 8.81 3.70
CA ASN A 109 14.61 9.11 2.35
C ASN A 109 13.61 8.06 1.85
N GLU A 110 13.82 6.78 2.11
CA GLU A 110 12.86 5.74 1.74
C GLU A 110 11.50 5.92 2.42
N ILE A 111 11.50 6.27 3.70
CA ILE A 111 10.23 6.56 4.42
C ILE A 111 9.59 7.84 3.87
N ASN A 112 10.37 8.88 3.59
CA ASN A 112 9.86 10.10 2.95
C ASN A 112 9.19 9.79 1.61
N GLU A 113 9.79 8.93 0.77
CA GLU A 113 9.20 8.55 -0.51
C GLU A 113 7.84 7.83 -0.32
N VAL A 114 7.71 6.96 0.66
CA VAL A 114 6.42 6.32 0.98
C VAL A 114 5.37 7.38 1.36
N LEU A 115 5.73 8.34 2.21
CA LEU A 115 4.83 9.40 2.68
C LEU A 115 4.47 10.39 1.56
N ILE A 116 5.43 10.73 0.70
CA ILE A 116 5.23 11.57 -0.48
C ILE A 116 4.30 10.85 -1.46
N HIS A 117 4.59 9.60 -1.80
CA HIS A 117 3.78 8.82 -2.73
C HIS A 117 2.32 8.68 -2.24
N ALA A 118 2.13 8.55 -0.93
CA ALA A 118 0.80 8.42 -0.31
C ALA A 118 -0.14 9.62 -0.62
N TYR A 119 0.39 10.84 -0.90
CA TYR A 119 -0.49 11.98 -1.17
C TYR A 119 -1.38 11.77 -2.39
N ALA A 120 -0.93 10.99 -3.38
CA ALA A 120 -1.71 10.70 -4.59
C ALA A 120 -2.99 9.91 -4.29
N TYR A 121 -3.04 9.20 -3.17
CA TYR A 121 -4.15 8.33 -2.76
C TYR A 121 -4.98 8.91 -1.62
N CYS A 122 -4.34 9.61 -0.68
CA CYS A 122 -5.01 10.12 0.51
C CYS A 122 -5.05 11.66 0.61
N GLY A 123 -4.50 12.35 -0.38
CA GLY A 123 -4.44 13.80 -0.48
C GLY A 123 -3.32 14.44 0.36
N PHE A 124 -2.93 15.65 -0.02
CA PHE A 124 -1.90 16.44 0.65
C PHE A 124 -2.08 16.58 2.17
N PRO A 125 -3.28 16.84 2.72
CA PRO A 125 -3.40 17.06 4.16
C PRO A 125 -2.93 15.86 4.99
N ARG A 126 -3.23 14.63 4.58
CA ARG A 126 -2.81 13.42 5.30
C ARG A 126 -1.32 13.15 5.14
N SER A 127 -0.80 13.25 3.92
CA SER A 127 0.62 13.08 3.63
C SER A 127 1.47 14.11 4.39
N LEU A 128 1.11 15.40 4.35
CA LEU A 128 1.86 16.45 5.05
C LEU A 128 1.85 16.27 6.58
N ARG A 129 0.72 15.84 7.16
CA ARG A 129 0.68 15.54 8.60
C ARG A 129 1.54 14.33 8.95
N ALA A 130 1.56 13.33 8.10
CA ALA A 130 2.42 12.16 8.27
C ALA A 130 3.91 12.53 8.18
N ILE A 131 4.31 13.37 7.23
CA ILE A 131 5.67 13.91 7.12
C ILE A 131 6.05 14.71 8.37
N GLN A 132 5.15 15.57 8.88
CA GLN A 132 5.39 16.31 10.13
C GLN A 132 5.59 15.38 11.33
N THR A 133 4.81 14.29 11.40
CA THR A 133 4.98 13.26 12.43
C THR A 133 6.33 12.56 12.28
N PHE A 134 6.75 12.27 11.06
CA PHE A 134 8.05 11.65 10.80
C PHE A 134 9.22 12.57 11.17
N MET A 135 9.15 13.86 10.87
CA MET A 135 10.13 14.84 11.32
C MET A 135 10.31 14.80 12.85
N GLN A 136 9.20 14.74 13.61
CA GLN A 136 9.27 14.63 15.07
C GLN A 136 9.96 13.32 15.52
N VAL A 137 9.65 12.19 14.87
CA VAL A 137 10.31 10.90 15.16
C VAL A 137 11.82 10.99 14.94
N VAL A 138 12.26 11.55 13.83
CA VAL A 138 13.69 11.71 13.50
C VAL A 138 14.38 12.62 14.52
N ASP A 139 13.76 13.74 14.89
CA ASP A 139 14.31 14.68 15.88
C ASP A 139 14.41 14.05 17.28
N GLU A 140 13.37 13.32 17.72
CA GLU A 140 13.38 12.60 19.00
C GLU A 140 14.46 11.52 19.04
N ARG A 141 14.60 10.74 17.97
CA ARG A 141 15.63 9.69 17.85
C ARG A 141 17.04 10.29 17.88
N LYS A 142 17.25 11.39 17.15
CA LYS A 142 18.51 12.13 17.15
C LYS A 142 18.83 12.69 18.55
N ALA A 143 17.86 13.25 19.25
CA ALA A 143 18.03 13.76 20.62
C ALA A 143 18.41 12.63 21.60
N ASN A 144 17.96 11.41 21.36
CA ASN A 144 18.33 10.21 22.11
C ASN A 144 19.66 9.56 21.66
N GLY A 145 20.42 10.23 20.80
CA GLY A 145 21.74 9.77 20.34
C GLY A 145 21.70 8.71 19.22
N MET A 146 20.54 8.46 18.64
CA MET A 146 20.43 7.59 17.47
C MET A 146 20.83 8.36 16.21
N ASN A 147 21.46 7.66 15.27
CA ASN A 147 21.90 8.22 14.00
C ASN A 147 21.32 7.38 12.84
N ASP A 148 20.10 7.69 12.46
CA ASP A 148 19.39 6.99 11.38
C ASP A 148 20.00 7.37 10.02
N PRO A 149 20.21 6.39 9.11
CA PRO A 149 20.79 6.65 7.80
C PRO A 149 19.82 7.49 6.94
N VAL A 150 20.37 8.54 6.30
CA VAL A 150 19.57 9.39 5.41
C VAL A 150 19.13 8.63 4.16
N GLY A 151 20.01 7.79 3.59
CA GLY A 151 19.72 7.02 2.39
C GLY A 151 20.03 7.78 1.10
N ARG A 152 19.65 7.17 -0.03
CA ARG A 152 19.86 7.75 -1.36
C ARG A 152 18.89 8.91 -1.58
N GLU A 153 19.37 9.93 -2.26
CA GLU A 153 18.51 10.97 -2.86
C GLU A 153 17.75 10.40 -4.06
N ALA A 154 16.59 10.99 -4.35
CA ALA A 154 15.86 10.69 -5.57
C ALA A 154 16.73 10.94 -6.80
N SER A 155 16.63 10.07 -7.80
CA SER A 155 17.35 10.23 -9.05
C SER A 155 16.83 11.44 -9.82
N ALA A 156 17.75 12.22 -10.40
CA ALA A 156 17.35 13.31 -11.27
C ALA A 156 16.74 12.77 -12.57
N ILE A 157 15.59 13.28 -12.96
CA ILE A 157 14.95 12.97 -14.22
C ILE A 157 15.83 13.54 -15.36
N LYS A 158 16.32 12.67 -16.22
CA LYS A 158 17.24 13.03 -17.32
C LYS A 158 16.56 13.10 -18.69
N ASP A 159 15.30 12.74 -18.76
CA ASP A 159 14.55 12.75 -20.02
C ASP A 159 14.19 14.19 -20.45
N SER A 160 14.43 14.50 -21.73
CA SER A 160 14.11 15.78 -22.35
C SER A 160 12.67 15.90 -22.84
N ASN A 161 11.89 14.79 -22.80
CA ASN A 161 10.49 14.80 -23.21
C ASN A 161 9.63 15.66 -22.28
N SER A 162 8.50 16.11 -22.78
CA SER A 162 7.53 16.82 -21.92
C SER A 162 7.03 15.91 -20.79
N ARG A 163 6.62 16.52 -19.67
CA ARG A 163 6.04 15.75 -18.54
C ARG A 163 4.87 14.88 -18.98
N TYR A 164 4.04 15.36 -19.90
CA TYR A 164 2.93 14.58 -20.44
C TYR A 164 3.40 13.35 -21.20
N GLU A 165 4.42 13.48 -22.04
CA GLU A 165 4.98 12.36 -22.82
C GLU A 165 5.63 11.32 -21.91
N ARG A 166 6.45 11.75 -20.94
CA ARG A 166 7.05 10.84 -19.95
C ARG A 166 5.99 10.06 -19.20
N GLY A 167 5.03 10.75 -18.58
CA GLY A 167 3.98 10.07 -17.83
C GLY A 167 3.04 9.23 -18.68
N ARG A 168 2.85 9.58 -19.96
CA ARG A 168 2.15 8.73 -20.92
C ARG A 168 2.91 7.41 -21.14
N ASP A 169 4.22 7.50 -21.30
CA ASP A 169 5.07 6.36 -21.61
C ASP A 169 5.21 5.43 -20.39
N VAL A 170 5.39 6.00 -19.19
CA VAL A 170 5.37 5.25 -17.90
C VAL A 170 4.00 4.56 -17.69
N LEU A 171 2.89 5.27 -17.94
CA LEU A 171 1.56 4.67 -17.83
C LEU A 171 1.38 3.51 -18.82
N ALA A 172 1.88 3.66 -20.05
CA ALA A 172 1.81 2.60 -21.06
C ALA A 172 2.62 1.37 -20.63
N GLU A 173 3.81 1.55 -20.08
CA GLU A 173 4.64 0.47 -19.56
C GLU A 173 3.95 -0.29 -18.43
N ILE A 174 3.42 0.43 -17.43
CA ILE A 174 2.77 -0.18 -16.25
C ILE A 174 1.43 -0.86 -16.62
N SER A 175 0.63 -0.23 -17.50
CA SER A 175 -0.70 -0.73 -17.85
C SER A 175 -0.71 -1.74 -19.01
N GLY A 176 0.35 -1.80 -19.81
CA GLY A 176 0.40 -2.56 -21.05
C GLY A 176 -0.47 -1.97 -22.17
N VAL A 177 -1.01 -0.76 -21.98
CA VAL A 177 -1.85 -0.07 -23.00
C VAL A 177 -0.95 0.79 -23.89
N PRO A 178 -0.97 0.61 -25.23
CA PRO A 178 -0.14 1.39 -26.14
C PRO A 178 -0.37 2.91 -26.01
N THR A 179 0.70 3.69 -26.22
CA THR A 179 0.65 5.16 -26.10
C THR A 179 -0.24 5.84 -27.14
N ASP A 180 -0.51 5.19 -28.26
CA ASP A 180 -1.38 5.62 -29.35
C ASP A 180 -2.82 5.10 -29.25
N ALA A 181 -3.14 4.36 -28.18
CA ALA A 181 -4.49 3.86 -27.96
C ALA A 181 -5.51 5.01 -27.89
N PRO A 182 -6.69 4.87 -28.52
CA PRO A 182 -7.72 5.90 -28.48
C PRO A 182 -8.14 6.23 -27.04
N LYS A 183 -8.26 7.52 -26.72
CA LYS A 183 -8.81 7.94 -25.42
C LYS A 183 -10.26 7.47 -25.28
N ALA A 184 -10.60 6.94 -24.11
CA ALA A 184 -11.93 6.46 -23.78
C ALA A 184 -12.29 6.74 -22.32
N GLY A 185 -13.55 6.58 -21.95
CA GLY A 185 -14.03 6.72 -20.58
C GLY A 185 -13.71 8.08 -19.98
N TYR A 186 -13.12 8.09 -18.77
CA TYR A 186 -12.81 9.32 -18.06
C TYR A 186 -11.84 10.24 -18.83
N ALA A 187 -10.95 9.70 -19.65
CA ALA A 187 -10.00 10.51 -20.41
C ALA A 187 -10.68 11.40 -21.47
N VAL A 188 -11.84 10.98 -21.95
CA VAL A 188 -12.69 11.79 -22.85
C VAL A 188 -13.63 12.70 -22.07
N PHE A 189 -14.24 12.15 -21.01
CA PHE A 189 -15.24 12.87 -20.21
C PHE A 189 -14.62 14.00 -19.38
N ALA A 190 -13.44 13.80 -18.81
CA ALA A 190 -12.74 14.74 -17.94
C ALA A 190 -11.25 14.86 -18.33
N PRO A 191 -10.93 15.50 -19.46
CA PRO A 191 -9.56 15.53 -20.00
C PRO A 191 -8.54 16.21 -19.09
N THR A 192 -9.00 17.07 -18.18
CA THR A 192 -8.13 17.73 -17.20
C THR A 192 -7.52 16.74 -16.21
N ILE A 193 -8.31 15.78 -15.69
CA ILE A 193 -7.79 14.79 -14.76
C ILE A 193 -6.86 13.78 -15.46
N GLU A 194 -7.14 13.47 -16.72
CA GLU A 194 -6.26 12.64 -17.55
C GLU A 194 -4.88 13.28 -17.73
N ARG A 195 -4.87 14.60 -17.95
CA ARG A 195 -3.64 15.37 -18.04
C ARG A 195 -2.87 15.39 -16.72
N PHE A 196 -3.53 15.64 -15.58
CA PHE A 196 -2.89 15.60 -14.27
C PHE A 196 -2.32 14.23 -13.95
N LEU A 197 -3.02 13.17 -14.32
CA LEU A 197 -2.56 11.81 -14.14
C LEU A 197 -1.22 11.57 -14.84
N LYS A 198 -1.09 12.01 -16.10
CA LYS A 198 0.14 11.86 -16.88
C LYS A 198 1.22 12.86 -16.47
N GLU A 199 0.89 14.17 -16.41
CA GLU A 199 1.87 15.22 -16.16
C GLU A 199 2.43 15.22 -14.75
N HIS A 200 1.77 14.55 -13.79
CA HIS A 200 2.19 14.57 -12.41
C HIS A 200 2.33 13.17 -11.81
N LEU A 201 1.28 12.38 -11.74
CA LEU A 201 1.37 11.07 -11.07
C LEU A 201 2.40 10.17 -11.76
N PHE A 202 2.24 9.94 -13.06
CA PHE A 202 3.14 9.04 -13.78
C PHE A 202 4.47 9.68 -14.21
N ALA A 203 4.53 11.00 -14.33
CA ALA A 203 5.76 11.69 -14.70
C ALA A 203 6.68 12.02 -13.53
N ASP A 204 6.19 12.00 -12.28
CA ASP A 204 6.98 12.43 -11.13
C ASP A 204 7.04 11.37 -10.00
N LEU A 205 5.99 10.56 -9.81
CA LEU A 205 5.91 9.62 -8.69
C LEU A 205 6.21 8.18 -9.08
N PHE A 206 6.05 7.83 -10.33
CA PHE A 206 6.31 6.47 -10.85
C PHE A 206 7.56 6.37 -11.73
N GLU A 207 8.32 7.46 -11.87
CA GLU A 207 9.56 7.52 -12.66
C GLU A 207 10.82 7.19 -11.85
#